data_ce7ba6b74b1e286801b891ec4d533b76
#
_entry.id   ce7ba6b74b1e286801b891ec4d533b76
#
_cell.length_a   1.000
_cell.length_b   1.000
_cell.length_c   1.000
_cell.angle_alpha   90.00
_cell.angle_beta   90.00
_cell.angle_gamma   90.00
#
_symmetry.space_group_name_H-M   'P 1'
#
loop_
_entity.id
_entity.type
_entity.pdbx_description
1 polymer ?
#
loop_
_entity_poly.entity_id
_entity_poly.type
_entity_poly.pdbx_seq_one_letter_code
_entity_poly.pdbx_strand_id
1 'polypeptide(L)'
;MNQMFASKKKSEIISLINLCVNVIVAVINIILYACTKEINLFLTMFFINVTILLLTFIAHKTKLSILLIGSGVAMIVLHSLTNYGTMTFSYAYLIGAILLFVGAVIQTIFQILEKEKPQIKGIPAIITFLIIALGFSGFYITELKIGENRKVVQHETWSVPSFIDKKENEKQGEIKELIYKTKAYATDNREVTKKANIYLPYNYSSENKYDVLYLMHGTGDNEDYWLKKNRNNKVMLDNLIAENYIKPLIVVTPTFYVENDCKNDLDQLTYSFKYELRNDLMVAVESTYSTYANSTSSEDFILSRDHRAFAGLSRGGVTMYHSVLCESLDYFSYFGAFSGSRTSGKELINAIQKEEFKDYSINYLYASAGTLDFALPSQIKDYREQIKMENRLNSENTSFDVVPFKRHSSANWHLNLYNFLQLIF
;
A
#
# COMPACT_ATOMS: atom_id res chain seq x y z
N MET A 1 -10.09 -5.33 -49.99
CA MET A 1 -9.66 -4.52 -48.83
C MET A 1 -8.94 -3.23 -49.23
N ASN A 2 -7.98 -3.25 -50.16
CA ASN A 2 -7.23 -2.06 -50.60
C ASN A 2 -8.06 -0.94 -51.29
N GLN A 3 -9.14 -1.23 -51.99
CA GLN A 3 -9.98 -0.22 -52.63
C GLN A 3 -10.93 0.51 -51.69
N MET A 4 -11.27 -0.09 -50.52
CA MET A 4 -12.17 0.51 -49.54
C MET A 4 -11.52 1.62 -48.67
N PHE A 5 -10.18 1.63 -48.62
CA PHE A 5 -9.42 2.64 -47.86
C PHE A 5 -8.88 3.80 -48.73
N ALA A 6 -8.86 3.66 -50.06
CA ALA A 6 -8.24 4.63 -50.96
C ALA A 6 -8.99 5.99 -51.04
N SER A 7 -10.23 6.10 -50.52
CA SER A 7 -11.04 7.32 -50.57
C SER A 7 -11.33 7.96 -49.20
N LYS A 8 -10.93 7.31 -48.08
CA LYS A 8 -11.21 7.81 -46.73
C LYS A 8 -10.13 8.75 -46.25
N LYS A 9 -10.54 9.80 -45.55
CA LYS A 9 -9.60 10.69 -44.85
C LYS A 9 -8.83 9.91 -43.78
N LYS A 10 -7.60 10.33 -43.50
CA LYS A 10 -6.76 9.67 -42.47
C LYS A 10 -7.39 9.69 -41.08
N SER A 11 -8.08 10.77 -40.73
CA SER A 11 -8.85 10.87 -39.48
C SER A 11 -9.95 9.82 -39.35
N GLU A 12 -10.66 9.46 -40.45
CA GLU A 12 -11.68 8.43 -40.45
C GLU A 12 -11.07 7.03 -40.25
N ILE A 13 -9.92 6.78 -40.88
CA ILE A 13 -9.20 5.50 -40.73
C ILE A 13 -8.72 5.34 -39.30
N ILE A 14 -8.13 6.40 -38.71
CA ILE A 14 -7.66 6.40 -37.29
C ILE A 14 -8.84 6.21 -36.36
N SER A 15 -9.96 6.88 -36.62
CA SER A 15 -11.17 6.74 -35.80
C SER A 15 -11.71 5.31 -35.83
N LEU A 16 -11.65 4.62 -36.99
CA LEU A 16 -12.06 3.23 -37.09
C LEU A 16 -11.08 2.30 -36.34
N ILE A 17 -9.78 2.57 -36.47
CA ILE A 17 -8.75 1.80 -35.74
C ILE A 17 -9.00 1.95 -34.23
N ASN A 18 -9.21 3.17 -33.70
CA ASN A 18 -9.52 3.41 -32.32
C ASN A 18 -10.76 2.67 -31.85
N LEU A 19 -11.82 2.65 -32.64
CA LEU A 19 -13.02 1.89 -32.33
C LEU A 19 -12.72 0.39 -32.22
N CYS A 20 -11.97 -0.17 -33.16
CA CYS A 20 -11.58 -1.59 -33.12
C CYS A 20 -10.70 -1.91 -31.89
N VAL A 21 -9.71 -1.08 -31.61
CA VAL A 21 -8.83 -1.26 -30.44
C VAL A 21 -9.64 -1.22 -29.15
N ASN A 22 -10.54 -0.25 -29.01
CA ASN A 22 -11.36 -0.14 -27.80
C ASN A 22 -12.35 -1.31 -27.65
N VAL A 23 -12.88 -1.85 -28.72
CA VAL A 23 -13.70 -3.09 -28.69
C VAL A 23 -12.88 -4.26 -28.17
N ILE A 24 -11.67 -4.43 -28.70
CA ILE A 24 -10.77 -5.52 -28.25
C ILE A 24 -10.43 -5.37 -26.76
N VAL A 25 -10.04 -4.17 -26.34
CA VAL A 25 -9.72 -3.87 -24.93
C VAL A 25 -10.93 -4.12 -24.03
N ALA A 26 -12.11 -3.68 -24.43
CA ALA A 26 -13.34 -3.90 -23.66
C ALA A 26 -13.68 -5.39 -23.52
N VAL A 27 -13.55 -6.17 -24.57
CA VAL A 27 -13.78 -7.63 -24.55
C VAL A 27 -12.77 -8.31 -23.63
N ILE A 28 -11.49 -7.97 -23.73
CA ILE A 28 -10.45 -8.52 -22.85
C ILE A 28 -10.76 -8.19 -21.39
N ASN A 29 -11.07 -6.92 -21.09
CA ASN A 29 -11.42 -6.50 -19.73
C ASN A 29 -12.64 -7.24 -19.19
N ILE A 30 -13.71 -7.36 -19.96
CA ILE A 30 -14.93 -8.08 -19.56
C ILE A 30 -14.60 -9.54 -19.22
N ILE A 31 -13.84 -10.23 -20.07
CA ILE A 31 -13.43 -11.62 -19.84
C ILE A 31 -12.60 -11.73 -18.55
N LEU A 32 -11.61 -10.85 -18.38
CA LEU A 32 -10.75 -10.85 -17.23
C LEU A 32 -11.56 -10.64 -15.94
N TYR A 33 -12.45 -9.64 -15.89
CA TYR A 33 -13.28 -9.39 -14.72
C TYR A 33 -14.32 -10.48 -14.46
N ALA A 34 -14.83 -11.16 -15.49
CA ALA A 34 -15.68 -12.33 -15.30
C ALA A 34 -14.95 -13.47 -14.59
N CYS A 35 -13.64 -13.59 -14.76
CA CYS A 35 -12.83 -14.60 -14.08
C CYS A 35 -12.59 -14.30 -12.57
N THR A 36 -12.87 -13.08 -12.09
CA THR A 36 -12.68 -12.75 -10.68
C THR A 36 -13.72 -13.36 -9.75
N LYS A 37 -14.85 -13.82 -10.27
CA LYS A 37 -16.04 -14.29 -9.54
C LYS A 37 -16.65 -13.25 -8.58
N GLU A 38 -16.23 -12.00 -8.66
CA GLU A 38 -16.77 -10.88 -7.88
C GLU A 38 -17.82 -10.14 -8.72
N ILE A 39 -19.10 -10.45 -8.53
CA ILE A 39 -20.21 -9.96 -9.37
C ILE A 39 -20.29 -8.44 -9.43
N ASN A 40 -20.07 -7.75 -8.32
CA ASN A 40 -20.14 -6.28 -8.26
C ASN A 40 -19.01 -5.61 -9.04
N LEU A 41 -17.78 -6.15 -8.91
CA LEU A 41 -16.63 -5.68 -9.67
C LEU A 41 -16.82 -5.94 -11.18
N PHE A 42 -17.32 -7.12 -11.52
CA PHE A 42 -17.65 -7.46 -12.91
C PHE A 42 -18.68 -6.51 -13.50
N LEU A 43 -19.81 -6.29 -12.83
CA LEU A 43 -20.87 -5.41 -13.30
C LEU A 43 -20.38 -3.97 -13.47
N THR A 44 -19.63 -3.45 -12.50
CA THR A 44 -19.06 -2.11 -12.58
C THR A 44 -18.14 -1.94 -13.77
N MET A 45 -17.21 -2.89 -13.96
CA MET A 45 -16.28 -2.85 -15.09
C MET A 45 -16.97 -3.11 -16.43
N PHE A 46 -18.00 -3.95 -16.48
CA PHE A 46 -18.84 -4.13 -17.64
C PHE A 46 -19.48 -2.81 -18.09
N PHE A 47 -20.14 -2.10 -17.17
CA PHE A 47 -20.76 -0.81 -17.48
C PHE A 47 -19.76 0.26 -17.89
N ILE A 48 -18.59 0.34 -17.25
CA ILE A 48 -17.52 1.28 -17.64
C ILE A 48 -17.06 0.97 -19.09
N ASN A 49 -16.81 -0.27 -19.42
CA ASN A 49 -16.36 -0.65 -20.77
C ASN A 49 -17.45 -0.39 -21.82
N VAL A 50 -18.71 -0.72 -21.56
CA VAL A 50 -19.84 -0.41 -22.45
C VAL A 50 -19.96 1.09 -22.67
N THR A 51 -19.79 1.88 -21.60
CA THR A 51 -19.81 3.34 -21.63
C THR A 51 -18.71 3.89 -22.54
N ILE A 52 -17.49 3.39 -22.43
CA ILE A 52 -16.35 3.79 -23.27
C ILE A 52 -16.59 3.42 -24.73
N LEU A 53 -17.14 2.24 -25.01
CA LEU A 53 -17.49 1.83 -26.37
C LEU A 53 -18.53 2.77 -27.00
N LEU A 54 -19.56 3.14 -26.25
CA LEU A 54 -20.58 4.10 -26.70
C LEU A 54 -19.95 5.46 -26.99
N LEU A 55 -19.05 5.97 -26.13
CA LEU A 55 -18.32 7.22 -26.37
C LEU A 55 -17.46 7.15 -27.64
N THR A 56 -16.72 6.06 -27.78
CA THR A 56 -15.87 5.88 -28.96
C THR A 56 -16.70 5.85 -30.24
N PHE A 57 -17.86 5.19 -30.21
CA PHE A 57 -18.80 5.18 -31.32
C PHE A 57 -19.40 6.57 -31.62
N ILE A 58 -19.80 7.29 -30.58
CA ILE A 58 -20.33 8.66 -30.73
C ILE A 58 -19.24 9.58 -31.28
N ALA A 59 -18.02 9.51 -30.75
CA ALA A 59 -16.89 10.30 -31.23
C ALA A 59 -16.55 9.99 -32.69
N HIS A 60 -16.66 8.72 -33.09
CA HIS A 60 -16.50 8.32 -34.51
C HIS A 60 -17.57 8.94 -35.41
N LYS A 61 -18.84 8.95 -34.98
CA LYS A 61 -19.97 9.50 -35.75
C LYS A 61 -20.01 11.02 -35.76
N THR A 62 -19.68 11.65 -34.65
CA THR A 62 -19.78 13.12 -34.49
C THR A 62 -18.48 13.86 -34.79
N LYS A 63 -17.38 13.16 -35.00
CA LYS A 63 -16.03 13.74 -35.18
C LYS A 63 -15.55 14.58 -33.97
N LEU A 64 -16.03 14.24 -32.75
CA LEU A 64 -15.68 14.90 -31.50
C LEU A 64 -14.71 14.04 -30.66
N SER A 65 -13.57 13.71 -31.24
CA SER A 65 -12.55 12.86 -30.58
C SER A 65 -11.97 13.46 -29.32
N ILE A 66 -12.04 14.77 -29.15
CA ILE A 66 -11.59 15.44 -27.92
C ILE A 66 -12.31 14.93 -26.66
N LEU A 67 -13.54 14.43 -26.79
CA LEU A 67 -14.26 13.83 -25.67
C LEU A 67 -13.62 12.53 -25.18
N LEU A 68 -12.95 11.80 -26.07
CA LEU A 68 -12.24 10.58 -25.70
C LEU A 68 -10.95 10.84 -24.92
N ILE A 69 -10.33 12.02 -25.15
CA ILE A 69 -9.16 12.45 -24.37
C ILE A 69 -9.58 12.58 -22.89
N GLY A 70 -10.69 13.28 -22.62
CA GLY A 70 -11.24 13.41 -21.29
C GLY A 70 -11.57 12.06 -20.64
N SER A 71 -12.15 11.13 -21.42
CA SER A 71 -12.47 9.78 -20.95
C SER A 71 -11.20 8.98 -20.61
N GLY A 72 -10.17 9.04 -21.44
CA GLY A 72 -8.89 8.39 -21.17
C GLY A 72 -8.22 8.91 -19.90
N VAL A 73 -8.21 10.24 -19.73
CA VAL A 73 -7.69 10.87 -18.49
C VAL A 73 -8.52 10.43 -17.28
N ALA A 74 -9.84 10.46 -17.36
CA ALA A 74 -10.73 10.04 -16.27
C ALA A 74 -10.48 8.58 -15.87
N MET A 75 -10.28 7.69 -16.84
CA MET A 75 -9.95 6.29 -16.57
C MET A 75 -8.60 6.12 -15.87
N ILE A 76 -7.56 6.86 -16.30
CA ILE A 76 -6.24 6.80 -15.66
C ILE A 76 -6.33 7.30 -14.22
N VAL A 77 -7.04 8.41 -14.00
CA VAL A 77 -7.28 8.95 -12.65
C VAL A 77 -8.06 7.97 -11.79
N LEU A 78 -9.14 7.40 -12.33
CA LEU A 78 -9.96 6.43 -11.62
C LEU A 78 -9.15 5.17 -11.27
N HIS A 79 -8.33 4.67 -12.19
CA HIS A 79 -7.42 3.57 -11.91
C HIS A 79 -6.45 3.90 -10.77
N SER A 80 -5.89 5.12 -10.75
CA SER A 80 -4.98 5.57 -9.69
C SER A 80 -5.64 5.69 -8.32
N LEU A 81 -6.94 5.98 -8.30
CA LEU A 81 -7.71 6.11 -7.06
C LEU A 81 -8.28 4.78 -6.55
N THR A 82 -8.47 3.80 -7.42
CA THR A 82 -9.31 2.65 -7.11
C THR A 82 -8.60 1.31 -7.15
N ASN A 83 -7.48 1.20 -7.78
CA ASN A 83 -6.62 0.02 -8.01
C ASN A 83 -7.07 -1.30 -7.29
N TYR A 84 -8.33 -1.68 -7.47
CA TYR A 84 -8.94 -2.87 -6.89
C TYR A 84 -8.84 -4.05 -7.86
N GLY A 85 -8.07 -5.04 -7.52
CA GLY A 85 -8.00 -6.25 -8.33
C GLY A 85 -6.64 -6.94 -8.21
N THR A 86 -6.51 -8.05 -8.89
CA THR A 86 -5.19 -8.66 -9.07
C THR A 86 -4.33 -7.74 -9.95
N MET A 87 -3.04 -7.76 -9.75
CA MET A 87 -2.07 -6.95 -10.49
C MET A 87 -2.27 -7.03 -12.02
N THR A 88 -2.62 -8.20 -12.54
CA THR A 88 -2.89 -8.43 -13.96
C THR A 88 -4.09 -7.63 -14.49
N PHE A 89 -5.18 -7.58 -13.75
CA PHE A 89 -6.40 -6.85 -14.15
C PHE A 89 -6.18 -5.34 -14.09
N SER A 90 -5.50 -4.87 -13.08
CA SER A 90 -5.15 -3.46 -12.93
C SER A 90 -4.30 -2.95 -14.09
N TYR A 91 -3.31 -3.72 -14.54
CA TYR A 91 -2.49 -3.35 -15.68
C TYR A 91 -3.25 -3.44 -17.01
N ALA A 92 -4.10 -4.43 -17.21
CA ALA A 92 -4.92 -4.52 -18.43
C ALA A 92 -5.84 -3.30 -18.56
N TYR A 93 -6.47 -2.87 -17.48
CA TYR A 93 -7.29 -1.67 -17.45
C TYR A 93 -6.47 -0.39 -17.74
N LEU A 94 -5.30 -0.25 -17.11
CA LEU A 94 -4.41 0.90 -17.33
C LEU A 94 -3.89 0.96 -18.77
N ILE A 95 -3.50 -0.17 -19.34
CA ILE A 95 -3.08 -0.26 -20.75
C ILE A 95 -4.23 0.18 -21.66
N GLY A 96 -5.45 -0.29 -21.40
CA GLY A 96 -6.64 0.10 -22.15
C GLY A 96 -6.89 1.62 -22.06
N ALA A 97 -6.76 2.21 -20.89
CA ALA A 97 -6.91 3.64 -20.67
C ALA A 97 -5.85 4.47 -21.42
N ILE A 98 -4.60 4.01 -21.42
CA ILE A 98 -3.50 4.66 -22.16
C ILE A 98 -3.73 4.56 -23.67
N LEU A 99 -4.13 3.40 -24.18
CA LEU A 99 -4.45 3.21 -25.61
C LEU A 99 -5.59 4.12 -26.05
N LEU A 100 -6.66 4.22 -25.25
CA LEU A 100 -7.76 5.13 -25.51
C LEU A 100 -7.29 6.59 -25.56
N PHE A 101 -6.51 7.03 -24.58
CA PHE A 101 -5.98 8.40 -24.51
C PHE A 101 -5.08 8.72 -25.72
N VAL A 102 -4.08 7.88 -25.98
CA VAL A 102 -3.14 8.09 -27.09
C VAL A 102 -3.86 8.07 -28.44
N GLY A 103 -4.73 7.09 -28.64
CA GLY A 103 -5.54 6.99 -29.86
C GLY A 103 -6.44 8.21 -30.08
N ALA A 104 -7.04 8.73 -28.99
CA ALA A 104 -7.87 9.94 -29.04
C ALA A 104 -7.06 11.19 -29.38
N VAL A 105 -5.87 11.35 -28.82
CA VAL A 105 -4.96 12.45 -29.14
C VAL A 105 -4.56 12.43 -30.63
N ILE A 106 -4.13 11.27 -31.14
CA ILE A 106 -3.76 11.10 -32.54
C ILE A 106 -4.94 11.42 -33.44
N GLN A 107 -6.12 10.89 -33.16
CA GLN A 107 -7.33 11.14 -33.91
C GLN A 107 -7.68 12.65 -33.93
N THR A 108 -7.58 13.32 -32.81
CA THR A 108 -7.85 14.78 -32.70
C THR A 108 -6.88 15.59 -33.53
N ILE A 109 -5.58 15.25 -33.51
CA ILE A 109 -4.56 15.92 -34.34
C ILE A 109 -4.91 15.80 -35.82
N PHE A 110 -5.25 14.61 -36.31
CA PHE A 110 -5.62 14.43 -37.71
C PHE A 110 -6.92 15.13 -38.08
N GLN A 111 -7.92 15.18 -37.20
CA GLN A 111 -9.15 15.94 -37.41
C GLN A 111 -8.87 17.45 -37.56
N ILE A 112 -7.95 17.98 -36.76
CA ILE A 112 -7.52 19.39 -36.86
C ILE A 112 -6.78 19.64 -38.17
N LEU A 113 -5.82 18.78 -38.52
CA LEU A 113 -5.03 18.90 -39.77
C LEU A 113 -5.90 18.81 -41.03
N GLU A 114 -6.93 17.96 -41.03
CA GLU A 114 -7.88 17.80 -42.13
C GLU A 114 -9.03 18.81 -42.11
N LYS A 115 -9.00 19.75 -41.15
CA LYS A 115 -10.03 20.78 -40.95
C LYS A 115 -11.46 20.19 -40.87
N GLU A 116 -11.58 19.05 -40.25
CA GLU A 116 -12.91 18.41 -40.05
C GLU A 116 -13.76 19.23 -39.08
N LYS A 117 -15.00 19.51 -39.46
CA LYS A 117 -15.96 20.18 -38.58
C LYS A 117 -16.71 19.16 -37.75
N PRO A 118 -16.85 19.35 -36.41
CA PRO A 118 -17.70 18.51 -35.59
C PRO A 118 -19.15 18.54 -36.04
N GLN A 119 -19.79 17.39 -36.07
CA GLN A 119 -21.22 17.29 -36.37
C GLN A 119 -22.02 17.41 -35.06
N ILE A 120 -22.51 18.62 -34.77
CA ILE A 120 -23.12 19.01 -33.47
C ILE A 120 -24.53 18.40 -33.24
N LYS A 121 -25.13 17.72 -34.21
CA LYS A 121 -26.46 17.08 -34.06
C LYS A 121 -26.55 16.02 -32.94
N GLY A 122 -25.43 15.69 -32.30
CA GLY A 122 -25.35 14.70 -31.22
C GLY A 122 -25.24 15.28 -29.79
N ILE A 123 -25.30 16.59 -29.59
CA ILE A 123 -25.14 17.22 -28.24
C ILE A 123 -26.08 16.59 -27.19
N PRO A 124 -27.39 16.37 -27.43
CA PRO A 124 -28.28 15.74 -26.45
C PRO A 124 -27.79 14.33 -26.07
N ALA A 125 -27.34 13.53 -27.03
CA ALA A 125 -26.80 12.19 -26.78
C ALA A 125 -25.50 12.25 -25.95
N ILE A 126 -24.64 13.24 -26.19
CA ILE A 126 -23.41 13.48 -25.43
C ILE A 126 -23.72 13.87 -23.99
N ILE A 127 -24.68 14.77 -23.78
CA ILE A 127 -25.13 15.21 -22.44
C ILE A 127 -25.73 14.03 -21.67
N THR A 128 -26.66 13.29 -22.30
CA THR A 128 -27.25 12.10 -21.69
C THR A 128 -26.17 11.07 -21.32
N PHE A 129 -25.20 10.88 -22.19
CA PHE A 129 -24.09 9.99 -21.94
C PHE A 129 -23.18 10.46 -20.80
N LEU A 130 -22.82 11.75 -20.72
CA LEU A 130 -22.06 12.34 -19.59
C LEU A 130 -22.81 12.16 -18.28
N ILE A 131 -24.11 12.32 -18.26
CA ILE A 131 -24.96 12.08 -17.08
C ILE A 131 -24.91 10.60 -16.68
N ILE A 132 -24.98 9.68 -17.62
CA ILE A 132 -24.87 8.25 -17.39
C ILE A 132 -23.45 7.91 -16.87
N ALA A 133 -22.40 8.42 -17.50
CA ALA A 133 -21.03 8.20 -17.10
C ALA A 133 -20.71 8.75 -15.70
N LEU A 134 -21.22 9.94 -15.37
CA LEU A 134 -21.13 10.53 -14.04
C LEU A 134 -21.95 9.73 -13.02
N GLY A 135 -23.13 9.24 -13.39
CA GLY A 135 -23.95 8.37 -12.57
C GLY A 135 -23.25 7.05 -12.24
N PHE A 136 -22.64 6.40 -13.22
CA PHE A 136 -21.86 5.18 -13.01
C PHE A 136 -20.57 5.43 -12.25
N SER A 137 -19.88 6.54 -12.49
CA SER A 137 -18.71 6.93 -11.70
C SER A 137 -19.10 7.21 -10.25
N GLY A 138 -20.22 7.87 -10.03
CA GLY A 138 -20.79 8.10 -8.69
C GLY A 138 -21.22 6.81 -8.01
N PHE A 139 -21.87 5.89 -8.73
CA PHE A 139 -22.23 4.57 -8.23
C PHE A 139 -20.97 3.74 -7.90
N TYR A 140 -19.96 3.77 -8.74
CA TYR A 140 -18.69 3.10 -8.51
C TYR A 140 -17.95 3.67 -7.31
N ILE A 141 -17.86 4.99 -7.18
CA ILE A 141 -17.28 5.66 -6.00
C ILE A 141 -18.10 5.35 -4.74
N THR A 142 -19.41 5.27 -4.87
CA THR A 142 -20.31 4.90 -3.77
C THR A 142 -20.17 3.43 -3.42
N GLU A 143 -20.02 2.51 -4.38
CA GLU A 143 -19.69 1.11 -4.14
C GLU A 143 -18.28 0.92 -3.56
N LEU A 144 -17.35 1.75 -3.95
CA LEU A 144 -16.03 1.81 -3.31
C LEU A 144 -16.13 2.27 -1.86
N LYS A 145 -17.01 3.21 -1.56
CA LYS A 145 -17.33 3.66 -0.20
C LYS A 145 -18.25 2.70 0.55
N ILE A 146 -19.26 2.13 -0.10
CA ILE A 146 -20.20 1.12 0.46
C ILE A 146 -19.53 -0.26 0.58
N GLY A 147 -18.45 -0.50 -0.15
CA GLY A 147 -17.49 -1.55 0.20
C GLY A 147 -16.93 -1.40 1.63
N GLU A 148 -17.30 -0.32 2.33
CA GLU A 148 -17.09 -0.02 3.74
C GLU A 148 -17.82 -0.95 4.71
N ASN A 149 -18.87 -1.59 4.34
CA ASN A 149 -19.31 -2.81 5.03
C ASN A 149 -18.22 -3.91 5.00
N ARG A 150 -17.09 -3.66 4.33
CA ARG A 150 -15.89 -4.47 4.25
C ARG A 150 -14.71 -3.92 5.04
N LYS A 151 -14.93 -2.97 5.96
CA LYS A 151 -13.94 -2.56 6.97
C LYS A 151 -12.59 -2.05 6.42
N VAL A 152 -12.59 -1.30 5.31
CA VAL A 152 -11.43 -0.54 4.87
C VAL A 152 -11.63 0.91 5.30
N VAL A 153 -11.04 1.30 6.41
CA VAL A 153 -11.05 2.70 6.87
C VAL A 153 -9.90 3.42 6.16
N GLN A 154 -10.20 4.49 5.43
CA GLN A 154 -9.17 5.38 4.89
C GLN A 154 -8.85 6.45 5.92
N HIS A 155 -7.57 6.64 6.17
CA HIS A 155 -7.09 7.76 6.94
C HIS A 155 -7.21 9.05 6.12
N GLU A 156 -7.69 10.15 6.73
CA GLU A 156 -7.90 11.42 6.01
C GLU A 156 -6.59 12.14 5.66
N THR A 157 -5.48 11.78 6.29
CA THR A 157 -4.19 12.45 6.09
C THR A 157 -3.42 11.86 4.92
N TRP A 158 -3.32 12.63 3.85
CA TRP A 158 -2.66 12.25 2.59
C TRP A 158 -1.27 12.87 2.40
N SER A 159 -0.83 13.66 3.35
CA SER A 159 0.50 14.25 3.40
C SER A 159 0.88 14.57 4.84
N VAL A 160 2.15 14.39 5.16
CA VAL A 160 2.69 14.85 6.44
C VAL A 160 2.63 16.38 6.49
N PRO A 161 2.07 16.99 7.55
CA PRO A 161 2.05 18.44 7.68
C PRO A 161 3.46 19.03 7.65
N SER A 162 3.65 20.14 6.92
CA SER A 162 4.97 20.72 6.69
C SER A 162 5.70 21.16 7.96
N PHE A 163 4.97 21.52 9.01
CA PHE A 163 5.56 21.89 10.30
C PHE A 163 6.09 20.68 11.10
N ILE A 164 5.57 19.48 10.81
CA ILE A 164 6.07 18.21 11.34
C ILE A 164 7.30 17.74 10.57
N ASP A 165 7.30 17.87 9.25
CA ASP A 165 8.28 17.24 8.36
C ASP A 165 9.54 18.10 8.13
N LYS A 166 9.42 19.43 8.16
CA LYS A 166 10.49 20.32 7.71
C LYS A 166 11.14 21.15 8.81
N LYS A 167 10.52 21.26 9.98
CA LYS A 167 11.03 22.08 11.07
C LYS A 167 11.84 21.23 12.03
N GLU A 168 13.15 21.44 12.07
CA GLU A 168 13.95 20.90 13.18
C GLU A 168 13.53 21.56 14.50
N ASN A 169 13.24 20.72 15.49
CA ASN A 169 12.88 21.16 16.83
C ASN A 169 14.13 21.30 17.69
N GLU A 170 14.09 22.18 18.69
CA GLU A 170 15.15 22.27 19.70
C GLU A 170 15.18 21.01 20.60
N LYS A 171 14.02 20.37 20.80
CA LYS A 171 13.88 19.12 21.54
C LYS A 171 14.12 17.94 20.60
N GLN A 172 15.38 17.61 20.36
CA GLN A 172 15.76 16.52 19.47
C GLN A 172 16.14 15.27 20.25
N GLY A 173 15.63 14.12 19.82
CA GLY A 173 16.11 12.82 20.25
C GLY A 173 17.49 12.50 19.65
N GLU A 174 18.10 11.46 20.12
CA GLU A 174 19.39 10.98 19.63
C GLU A 174 19.29 9.59 19.00
N ILE A 175 20.24 9.29 18.08
CA ILE A 175 20.37 7.96 17.48
C ILE A 175 21.61 7.31 18.07
N LYS A 176 21.44 6.17 18.73
CA LYS A 176 22.52 5.27 19.20
C LYS A 176 22.64 4.10 18.28
N GLU A 177 23.81 3.47 18.26
CA GLU A 177 24.02 2.19 17.61
C GLU A 177 24.12 1.10 18.68
N LEU A 178 23.28 0.08 18.58
CA LEU A 178 23.32 -1.10 19.44
C LEU A 178 23.98 -2.25 18.66
N ILE A 179 25.08 -2.76 19.18
CA ILE A 179 25.76 -3.94 18.63
C ILE A 179 25.36 -5.13 19.52
N TYR A 180 24.92 -6.22 18.88
CA TYR A 180 24.50 -7.43 19.59
C TYR A 180 24.96 -8.69 18.88
N LYS A 181 25.10 -9.76 19.64
CA LYS A 181 25.38 -11.10 19.12
C LYS A 181 24.08 -11.80 18.79
N THR A 182 24.06 -12.52 17.69
CA THR A 182 22.93 -13.32 17.23
C THR A 182 23.44 -14.52 16.41
N LYS A 183 22.53 -15.25 15.78
CA LYS A 183 22.86 -16.37 14.89
C LYS A 183 22.31 -16.13 13.49
N ALA A 184 22.98 -16.72 12.51
CA ALA A 184 22.53 -16.75 11.12
C ALA A 184 21.38 -17.77 10.95
N TYR A 185 20.22 -17.52 11.61
CA TYR A 185 19.09 -18.44 11.70
C TYR A 185 18.49 -18.87 10.35
N ALA A 186 18.65 -18.05 9.35
CA ALA A 186 18.18 -18.35 7.98
C ALA A 186 19.13 -19.29 7.22
N THR A 187 20.31 -19.62 7.75
CA THR A 187 21.33 -20.41 7.05
C THR A 187 21.90 -21.51 7.93
N ASP A 188 23.05 -21.31 8.53
CA ASP A 188 23.84 -22.34 9.21
C ASP A 188 23.88 -22.20 10.75
N ASN A 189 23.14 -21.26 11.30
CA ASN A 189 23.10 -20.95 12.74
C ASN A 189 24.46 -20.54 13.35
N ARG A 190 25.45 -20.14 12.54
CA ARG A 190 26.71 -19.61 13.08
C ARG A 190 26.47 -18.33 13.87
N GLU A 191 27.30 -18.08 14.85
CA GLU A 191 27.28 -16.81 15.58
C GLU A 191 27.76 -15.68 14.68
N VAL A 192 26.99 -14.57 14.73
CA VAL A 192 27.29 -13.33 14.01
C VAL A 192 27.06 -12.13 14.93
N THR A 193 27.73 -11.04 14.60
CA THR A 193 27.50 -9.76 15.27
C THR A 193 26.71 -8.86 14.33
N LYS A 194 25.59 -8.36 14.80
CA LYS A 194 24.74 -7.43 14.06
C LYS A 194 24.59 -6.11 14.80
N LYS A 195 24.02 -5.14 14.14
CA LYS A 195 23.71 -3.83 14.73
C LYS A 195 22.30 -3.41 14.41
N ALA A 196 21.73 -2.60 15.29
CA ALA A 196 20.48 -1.88 15.08
C ALA A 196 20.68 -0.41 15.46
N ASN A 197 19.99 0.52 14.81
CA ASN A 197 19.92 1.88 15.27
C ASN A 197 18.77 2.04 16.26
N ILE A 198 19.01 2.79 17.30
CA ILE A 198 18.06 3.06 18.37
C ILE A 198 17.82 4.57 18.43
N TYR A 199 16.59 5.00 18.17
CA TYR A 199 16.17 6.35 18.47
C TYR A 199 15.72 6.43 19.92
N LEU A 200 16.30 7.35 20.66
CA LEU A 200 15.91 7.71 22.01
C LEU A 200 15.28 9.10 21.99
N PRO A 201 14.11 9.30 22.59
CA PRO A 201 13.43 10.60 22.55
C PRO A 201 14.20 11.66 23.36
N TYR A 202 13.90 12.93 23.09
CA TYR A 202 14.45 14.04 23.87
C TYR A 202 14.24 13.82 25.38
N ASN A 203 15.26 14.08 26.18
CA ASN A 203 15.27 13.83 27.61
C ASN A 203 14.99 12.36 28.00
N TYR A 204 15.41 11.41 27.18
CA TYR A 204 15.39 10.00 27.59
C TYR A 204 16.06 9.83 28.96
N SER A 205 15.38 9.08 29.83
CA SER A 205 15.90 8.74 31.18
C SER A 205 15.62 7.27 31.46
N SER A 206 16.57 6.58 32.08
CA SER A 206 16.38 5.21 32.56
C SER A 206 15.36 5.06 33.72
N GLU A 207 14.94 6.17 34.31
CA GLU A 207 13.92 6.18 35.35
C GLU A 207 12.49 6.13 34.77
N ASN A 208 12.32 6.48 33.49
CA ASN A 208 11.05 6.43 32.80
C ASN A 208 10.92 5.15 32.01
N LYS A 209 9.68 4.73 31.76
CA LYS A 209 9.37 3.59 30.89
C LYS A 209 8.86 4.08 29.54
N TYR A 210 9.29 3.41 28.47
CA TYR A 210 8.96 3.80 27.09
C TYR A 210 8.36 2.63 26.30
N ASP A 211 7.38 2.93 25.49
CA ASP A 211 6.90 2.05 24.43
C ASP A 211 8.01 1.84 23.39
N VAL A 212 8.00 0.69 22.72
CA VAL A 212 9.03 0.34 21.73
C VAL A 212 8.40 0.04 20.38
N LEU A 213 8.88 0.72 19.34
CA LEU A 213 8.59 0.41 17.93
C LEU A 213 9.81 -0.24 17.28
N TYR A 214 9.66 -1.49 16.85
CA TYR A 214 10.60 -2.15 15.96
C TYR A 214 10.19 -1.85 14.51
N LEU A 215 11.07 -1.23 13.73
CA LEU A 215 10.74 -0.67 12.41
C LEU A 215 11.67 -1.22 11.33
N MET A 216 11.16 -2.17 10.53
CA MET A 216 11.93 -2.95 9.57
C MET A 216 11.98 -2.28 8.19
N HIS A 217 13.14 -2.32 7.55
CA HIS A 217 13.37 -1.86 6.18
C HIS A 217 12.85 -2.84 5.11
N GLY A 218 12.98 -2.48 3.84
CA GLY A 218 12.64 -3.31 2.67
C GLY A 218 13.84 -3.99 2.01
N THR A 219 13.58 -4.65 0.90
CA THR A 219 14.63 -5.31 0.10
C THR A 219 15.70 -4.32 -0.37
N GLY A 220 16.95 -4.66 -0.19
CA GLY A 220 18.11 -3.87 -0.67
C GLY A 220 18.54 -2.73 0.26
N ASP A 221 17.86 -2.55 1.38
CA ASP A 221 18.20 -1.58 2.42
C ASP A 221 18.79 -2.28 3.67
N ASN A 222 18.99 -1.53 4.75
CA ASN A 222 19.57 -2.00 5.99
C ASN A 222 19.02 -1.19 7.18
N GLU A 223 19.59 -1.41 8.36
CA GLU A 223 19.22 -0.74 9.62
C GLU A 223 19.29 0.79 9.55
N ASP A 224 20.05 1.36 8.62
CA ASP A 224 20.17 2.81 8.45
C ASP A 224 19.00 3.46 7.70
N TYR A 225 18.16 2.66 7.04
CA TYR A 225 17.12 3.17 6.14
C TYR A 225 16.23 4.23 6.77
N TRP A 226 15.63 3.91 7.91
CA TRP A 226 14.59 4.75 8.50
C TRP A 226 15.11 6.01 9.17
N LEU A 227 16.22 5.93 9.88
CA LEU A 227 16.68 7.02 10.76
C LEU A 227 17.88 7.78 10.20
N LYS A 228 18.76 7.13 9.44
CA LYS A 228 19.99 7.76 8.94
C LYS A 228 19.91 8.14 7.47
N LYS A 229 19.40 7.24 6.58
CA LYS A 229 19.22 7.53 5.15
C LYS A 229 18.04 8.47 4.91
N ASN A 230 16.91 8.26 5.59
CA ASN A 230 15.72 9.11 5.50
C ASN A 230 15.56 9.94 6.78
N ARG A 231 16.41 10.93 6.94
CA ARG A 231 16.48 11.79 8.14
C ARG A 231 15.16 12.48 8.50
N ASN A 232 14.28 12.72 7.53
CA ASN A 232 12.96 13.30 7.77
C ASN A 232 12.13 12.47 8.74
N ASN A 233 12.36 11.15 8.83
CA ASN A 233 11.66 10.31 9.81
C ASN A 233 12.08 10.64 11.25
N LYS A 234 13.37 10.94 11.48
CA LYS A 234 13.83 11.40 12.79
C LYS A 234 13.24 12.77 13.13
N VAL A 235 13.27 13.72 12.18
CA VAL A 235 12.68 15.05 12.38
C VAL A 235 11.19 14.94 12.68
N MET A 236 10.48 14.07 12.00
CA MET A 236 9.06 13.78 12.24
C MET A 236 8.84 13.23 13.67
N LEU A 237 9.63 12.26 14.11
CA LEU A 237 9.55 11.72 15.48
C LEU A 237 9.79 12.81 16.53
N ASP A 238 10.85 13.60 16.35
CA ASP A 238 11.18 14.71 17.24
C ASP A 238 10.01 15.70 17.36
N ASN A 239 9.42 16.09 16.23
CA ASN A 239 8.34 17.06 16.18
C ASN A 239 7.03 16.50 16.75
N LEU A 240 6.67 15.26 16.40
CA LEU A 240 5.46 14.62 16.93
C LEU A 240 5.51 14.51 18.47
N ILE A 241 6.66 14.16 19.03
CA ILE A 241 6.87 14.06 20.47
C ILE A 241 6.88 15.46 21.12
N ALA A 242 7.61 16.41 20.53
CA ALA A 242 7.75 17.76 21.08
C ALA A 242 6.44 18.54 21.13
N GLU A 243 5.55 18.30 20.14
CA GLU A 243 4.23 18.92 20.02
C GLU A 243 3.11 18.09 20.71
N ASN A 244 3.47 16.98 21.39
CA ASN A 244 2.56 16.08 22.11
C ASN A 244 1.49 15.39 21.21
N TYR A 245 1.79 15.16 19.94
CA TYR A 245 0.95 14.34 19.06
C TYR A 245 1.07 12.84 19.39
N ILE A 246 2.26 12.43 19.85
CA ILE A 246 2.54 11.07 20.31
C ILE A 246 3.33 11.12 21.63
N LYS A 247 3.26 10.04 22.41
CA LYS A 247 4.09 9.90 23.61
C LYS A 247 5.55 9.64 23.22
N PRO A 248 6.51 10.01 24.08
CA PRO A 248 7.90 9.63 23.92
C PRO A 248 8.05 8.10 23.83
N LEU A 249 8.75 7.61 22.80
CA LEU A 249 8.95 6.18 22.54
C LEU A 249 10.39 5.89 22.08
N ILE A 250 10.80 4.64 22.19
CA ILE A 250 12.05 4.12 21.62
C ILE A 250 11.72 3.54 20.23
N VAL A 251 12.53 3.88 19.20
CA VAL A 251 12.41 3.25 17.88
C VAL A 251 13.66 2.47 17.57
N VAL A 252 13.49 1.18 17.26
CA VAL A 252 14.56 0.24 16.92
C VAL A 252 14.51 -0.07 15.44
N THR A 253 15.57 0.19 14.71
CA THR A 253 15.65 -0.15 13.28
C THR A 253 16.69 -1.24 13.05
N PRO A 254 16.27 -2.53 13.03
CA PRO A 254 17.13 -3.67 12.76
C PRO A 254 17.25 -3.95 11.26
N THR A 255 17.97 -5.02 10.92
CA THR A 255 17.98 -5.62 9.58
C THR A 255 17.71 -7.11 9.65
N PHE A 256 16.94 -7.66 8.69
CA PHE A 256 16.79 -9.10 8.54
C PHE A 256 17.95 -9.75 7.77
N TYR A 257 18.83 -8.96 7.18
CA TYR A 257 20.02 -9.49 6.50
C TYR A 257 21.06 -9.96 7.50
N VAL A 258 21.75 -11.03 7.12
CA VAL A 258 22.92 -11.57 7.82
C VAL A 258 24.10 -11.40 6.88
N GLU A 259 24.99 -10.45 7.12
CA GLU A 259 26.17 -10.15 6.28
C GLU A 259 25.84 -9.96 4.77
N ASN A 260 26.84 -10.07 3.90
CA ASN A 260 26.69 -9.91 2.45
C ASN A 260 26.13 -11.14 1.73
N ASP A 261 25.95 -12.26 2.43
CA ASP A 261 25.57 -13.56 1.84
C ASP A 261 24.06 -13.68 1.56
N CYS A 262 23.27 -12.68 1.91
CA CYS A 262 21.81 -12.74 2.01
C CYS A 262 21.05 -12.42 0.72
N LYS A 263 21.65 -12.63 -0.44
CA LYS A 263 20.99 -12.34 -1.71
C LYS A 263 20.03 -13.44 -2.19
N ASN A 264 20.04 -14.63 -1.57
CA ASN A 264 19.51 -15.81 -2.23
C ASN A 264 18.11 -16.26 -1.82
N ASP A 265 17.65 -16.02 -0.59
CA ASP A 265 16.29 -16.39 -0.16
C ASP A 265 15.71 -15.36 0.80
N LEU A 266 15.01 -14.38 0.23
CA LEU A 266 14.39 -13.32 1.02
C LEU A 266 13.26 -13.84 1.91
N ASP A 267 12.54 -14.89 1.49
CA ASP A 267 11.47 -15.46 2.30
C ASP A 267 12.06 -16.15 3.52
N GLN A 268 13.10 -16.95 3.34
CA GLN A 268 13.79 -17.60 4.45
C GLN A 268 14.37 -16.59 5.44
N LEU A 269 15.01 -15.51 4.96
CA LEU A 269 15.55 -14.44 5.80
C LEU A 269 14.46 -13.77 6.65
N THR A 270 13.38 -13.35 6.01
CA THR A 270 12.30 -12.63 6.69
C THR A 270 11.47 -13.52 7.60
N TYR A 271 11.28 -14.79 7.27
CA TYR A 271 10.52 -15.75 8.09
C TYR A 271 11.32 -16.29 9.27
N SER A 272 12.66 -16.39 9.13
CA SER A 272 13.54 -16.79 10.23
C SER A 272 13.88 -15.66 11.19
N PHE A 273 13.56 -14.39 10.83
CA PHE A 273 13.85 -13.24 11.69
C PHE A 273 13.18 -13.32 13.06
N LYS A 274 12.10 -14.09 13.21
CA LYS A 274 11.44 -14.36 14.49
C LYS A 274 12.41 -14.89 15.57
N TYR A 275 13.35 -15.73 15.18
CA TYR A 275 14.32 -16.31 16.12
C TYR A 275 15.31 -15.26 16.63
N GLU A 276 15.84 -14.44 15.73
CA GLU A 276 16.68 -13.31 16.10
C GLU A 276 15.92 -12.28 16.94
N LEU A 277 14.72 -11.93 16.52
CA LEU A 277 13.88 -10.96 17.21
C LEU A 277 13.65 -11.37 18.66
N ARG A 278 13.17 -12.60 18.88
CA ARG A 278 12.77 -13.09 20.21
C ARG A 278 13.95 -13.42 21.12
N ASN A 279 15.00 -14.02 20.58
CA ASN A 279 16.08 -14.58 21.39
C ASN A 279 17.24 -13.61 21.61
N ASP A 280 17.46 -12.67 20.68
CA ASP A 280 18.69 -11.87 20.68
C ASP A 280 18.39 -10.36 20.66
N LEU A 281 17.66 -9.85 19.67
CA LEU A 281 17.46 -8.41 19.49
C LEU A 281 16.65 -7.79 20.61
N MET A 282 15.48 -8.35 20.97
CA MET A 282 14.65 -7.82 22.06
C MET A 282 15.39 -7.89 23.38
N VAL A 283 16.11 -8.99 23.63
CA VAL A 283 16.94 -9.15 24.83
C VAL A 283 18.00 -8.06 24.88
N ALA A 284 18.74 -7.81 23.80
CA ALA A 284 19.77 -6.77 23.75
C ALA A 284 19.20 -5.36 23.92
N VAL A 285 18.07 -5.05 23.27
CA VAL A 285 17.40 -3.73 23.36
C VAL A 285 16.88 -3.49 24.79
N GLU A 286 16.08 -4.41 25.31
CA GLU A 286 15.31 -4.19 26.52
C GLU A 286 16.11 -4.50 27.81
N SER A 287 17.32 -5.07 27.70
CA SER A 287 18.30 -5.05 28.78
C SER A 287 19.14 -3.75 28.83
N THR A 288 19.22 -3.04 27.70
CA THR A 288 20.04 -1.83 27.59
C THR A 288 19.25 -0.55 27.85
N TYR A 289 17.99 -0.51 27.41
CA TYR A 289 17.13 0.67 27.49
C TYR A 289 15.90 0.40 28.32
N SER A 290 15.40 1.44 28.97
CA SER A 290 14.24 1.33 29.86
C SER A 290 12.95 1.21 29.07
N THR A 291 12.32 0.05 29.14
CA THR A 291 11.04 -0.29 28.51
C THR A 291 10.03 -0.71 29.57
N TYR A 292 8.85 -1.11 29.17
CA TYR A 292 7.86 -1.65 30.10
C TYR A 292 8.15 -3.08 30.58
N ALA A 293 9.04 -3.82 29.93
CA ALA A 293 9.52 -5.09 30.47
C ALA A 293 10.37 -4.85 31.73
N ASN A 294 10.14 -5.63 32.79
CA ASN A 294 10.93 -5.54 34.02
C ASN A 294 12.21 -6.37 33.95
N SER A 295 12.21 -7.38 33.09
CA SER A 295 13.37 -8.20 32.77
C SER A 295 13.30 -8.69 31.32
N THR A 296 14.29 -9.45 30.87
CA THR A 296 14.30 -10.07 29.55
C THR A 296 13.77 -11.51 29.56
N SER A 297 13.00 -11.88 30.57
CA SER A 297 12.32 -13.17 30.61
C SER A 297 11.14 -13.20 29.64
N SER A 298 10.75 -14.40 29.19
CA SER A 298 9.59 -14.57 28.33
C SER A 298 8.30 -14.07 29.01
N GLU A 299 8.17 -14.29 30.32
CA GLU A 299 7.01 -13.83 31.10
C GLU A 299 6.90 -12.29 31.07
N ASP A 300 8.00 -11.57 31.31
CA ASP A 300 7.99 -10.10 31.30
C ASP A 300 7.74 -9.55 29.90
N PHE A 301 8.23 -10.22 28.85
CA PHE A 301 7.92 -9.85 27.48
C PHE A 301 6.44 -10.05 27.16
N ILE A 302 5.82 -11.12 27.64
CA ILE A 302 4.37 -11.35 27.50
C ILE A 302 3.57 -10.30 28.27
N LEU A 303 3.92 -10.05 29.54
CA LEU A 303 3.21 -9.08 30.38
C LEU A 303 3.27 -7.65 29.83
N SER A 304 4.34 -7.30 29.15
CA SER A 304 4.58 -5.95 28.57
C SER A 304 4.28 -5.86 27.07
N ARG A 305 3.63 -6.88 26.47
CA ARG A 305 3.36 -6.96 25.02
C ARG A 305 2.59 -5.75 24.46
N ASP A 306 1.71 -5.16 25.25
CA ASP A 306 0.89 -4.02 24.85
C ASP A 306 1.66 -2.68 24.78
N HIS A 307 2.96 -2.74 25.07
CA HIS A 307 3.91 -1.64 24.93
C HIS A 307 4.89 -1.86 23.76
N ARG A 308 4.60 -2.84 22.85
CA ARG A 308 5.43 -3.12 21.68
C ARG A 308 4.64 -3.09 20.40
N ALA A 309 5.22 -2.38 19.43
CA ALA A 309 4.78 -2.34 18.07
C ALA A 309 5.87 -2.88 17.13
N PHE A 310 5.45 -3.53 16.05
CA PHE A 310 6.34 -3.85 14.94
C PHE A 310 5.73 -3.35 13.64
N ALA A 311 6.51 -2.60 12.88
CA ALA A 311 6.10 -2.14 11.57
C ALA A 311 7.22 -2.32 10.54
N GLY A 312 6.85 -2.32 9.26
CA GLY A 312 7.86 -2.41 8.21
C GLY A 312 7.33 -2.09 6.83
N LEU A 313 8.25 -1.68 5.95
CA LEU A 313 7.96 -1.38 4.56
C LEU A 313 8.30 -2.56 3.64
N SER A 314 7.50 -2.78 2.59
CA SER A 314 7.80 -3.78 1.56
C SER A 314 8.12 -5.15 2.19
N ARG A 315 9.33 -5.65 2.04
CA ARG A 315 9.80 -6.89 2.68
C ARG A 315 9.76 -6.81 4.22
N GLY A 316 9.91 -5.64 4.81
CA GLY A 316 9.70 -5.41 6.24
C GLY A 316 8.23 -5.62 6.67
N GLY A 317 7.26 -5.27 5.81
CA GLY A 317 5.85 -5.62 6.02
C GLY A 317 5.61 -7.13 5.97
N VAL A 318 6.30 -7.84 5.07
CA VAL A 318 6.29 -9.32 5.05
C VAL A 318 6.88 -9.89 6.34
N THR A 319 7.98 -9.31 6.83
CA THR A 319 8.60 -9.71 8.12
C THR A 319 7.62 -9.49 9.28
N MET A 320 6.92 -8.34 9.29
CA MET A 320 5.89 -8.05 10.30
C MET A 320 4.82 -9.14 10.32
N TYR A 321 4.28 -9.55 9.17
CA TYR A 321 3.28 -10.60 9.13
C TYR A 321 3.84 -11.96 9.57
N HIS A 322 4.90 -12.45 8.91
CA HIS A 322 5.39 -13.83 9.12
C HIS A 322 6.14 -14.01 10.42
N SER A 323 7.05 -13.10 10.78
CA SER A 323 7.88 -13.26 11.98
C SER A 323 7.24 -12.72 13.24
N VAL A 324 6.33 -11.73 13.12
CA VAL A 324 5.80 -11.06 14.30
C VAL A 324 4.34 -11.40 14.53
N LEU A 325 3.42 -11.06 13.63
CA LEU A 325 2.00 -11.33 13.84
C LEU A 325 1.70 -12.83 13.90
N CYS A 326 2.34 -13.65 13.04
CA CYS A 326 2.11 -15.09 12.99
C CYS A 326 2.90 -15.91 14.03
N GLU A 327 4.04 -15.39 14.55
CA GLU A 327 4.98 -16.20 15.33
C GLU A 327 5.51 -15.49 16.61
N SER A 328 4.96 -14.31 16.93
CA SER A 328 5.34 -13.55 18.12
C SER A 328 4.18 -12.69 18.65
N LEU A 329 2.93 -13.15 18.45
CA LEU A 329 1.73 -12.45 18.90
C LEU A 329 1.67 -12.34 20.45
N ASP A 330 2.35 -13.22 21.14
CA ASP A 330 2.54 -13.21 22.58
C ASP A 330 3.48 -12.06 23.07
N TYR A 331 4.30 -11.49 22.18
CA TYR A 331 5.26 -10.43 22.50
C TYR A 331 4.87 -9.05 21.96
N PHE A 332 3.94 -8.99 20.99
CA PHE A 332 3.52 -7.77 20.30
C PHE A 332 2.01 -7.66 20.22
N SER A 333 1.49 -6.44 20.21
CA SER A 333 0.05 -6.19 20.07
C SER A 333 -0.30 -5.16 18.98
N TYR A 334 0.69 -4.43 18.44
CA TYR A 334 0.49 -3.42 17.41
C TYR A 334 1.34 -3.73 16.17
N PHE A 335 0.73 -3.69 15.00
CA PHE A 335 1.32 -4.18 13.75
C PHE A 335 1.12 -3.20 12.61
N GLY A 336 2.20 -2.91 11.85
CA GLY A 336 2.18 -2.00 10.71
C GLY A 336 2.79 -2.62 9.44
N ALA A 337 2.02 -2.67 8.34
CA ALA A 337 2.47 -3.19 7.04
C ALA A 337 2.37 -2.13 5.96
N PHE A 338 3.50 -1.55 5.56
CA PHE A 338 3.57 -0.52 4.53
C PHE A 338 4.00 -1.15 3.21
N SER A 339 3.07 -1.25 2.25
CA SER A 339 3.34 -1.80 0.91
C SER A 339 3.87 -3.25 0.89
N GLY A 340 3.38 -4.14 1.77
CA GLY A 340 3.80 -5.54 1.81
C GLY A 340 2.96 -6.40 2.72
N SER A 341 2.60 -7.63 2.26
CA SER A 341 1.91 -8.64 3.06
C SER A 341 2.49 -10.04 2.78
N ARG A 342 2.12 -10.67 1.67
CA ARG A 342 2.43 -12.06 1.31
C ARG A 342 1.91 -13.09 2.35
N THR A 343 0.84 -12.74 3.07
CA THR A 343 0.20 -13.60 4.06
C THR A 343 -1.29 -13.60 3.79
N SER A 344 -1.80 -14.69 3.27
CA SER A 344 -3.23 -14.88 3.02
C SER A 344 -4.01 -14.95 4.34
N GLY A 345 -5.32 -14.74 4.27
CA GLY A 345 -6.20 -14.89 5.43
C GLY A 345 -6.08 -16.29 6.07
N LYS A 346 -5.96 -17.34 5.25
CA LYS A 346 -5.81 -18.72 5.74
C LYS A 346 -4.49 -18.94 6.48
N GLU A 347 -3.38 -18.40 5.98
CA GLU A 347 -2.07 -18.51 6.63
C GLU A 347 -2.07 -17.78 7.97
N LEU A 348 -2.62 -16.59 8.03
CA LEU A 348 -2.76 -15.83 9.28
C LEU A 348 -3.58 -16.62 10.30
N ILE A 349 -4.78 -17.10 9.92
CA ILE A 349 -5.64 -17.86 10.83
C ILE A 349 -4.95 -19.11 11.36
N ASN A 350 -4.32 -19.87 10.48
CA ASN A 350 -3.61 -21.09 10.90
C ASN A 350 -2.49 -20.78 11.91
N ALA A 351 -1.85 -19.63 11.82
CA ALA A 351 -0.80 -19.23 12.75
C ALA A 351 -1.37 -18.76 14.10
N ILE A 352 -2.30 -17.81 14.09
CA ILE A 352 -2.76 -17.14 15.32
C ILE A 352 -3.85 -17.90 16.09
N GLN A 353 -4.39 -18.98 15.52
CA GLN A 353 -5.29 -19.90 16.20
C GLN A 353 -4.56 -21.05 16.91
N LYS A 354 -3.23 -21.12 16.84
CA LYS A 354 -2.45 -22.08 17.64
C LYS A 354 -2.70 -21.85 19.12
N GLU A 355 -2.60 -22.92 19.92
CA GLU A 355 -2.79 -22.88 21.37
C GLU A 355 -1.97 -21.77 22.07
N GLU A 356 -0.78 -21.52 21.57
CA GLU A 356 0.16 -20.51 22.10
C GLU A 356 -0.29 -19.07 21.81
N PHE A 357 -1.19 -18.84 20.81
CA PHE A 357 -1.57 -17.48 20.37
C PHE A 357 -3.06 -17.18 20.39
N LYS A 358 -3.92 -18.19 20.54
CA LYS A 358 -5.37 -18.05 20.36
C LYS A 358 -6.02 -17.04 21.33
N ASP A 359 -5.46 -16.87 22.51
CA ASP A 359 -6.02 -16.04 23.58
C ASP A 359 -5.46 -14.60 23.59
N TYR A 360 -4.47 -14.29 22.73
CA TYR A 360 -3.93 -12.93 22.64
C TYR A 360 -4.75 -12.05 21.71
N SER A 361 -5.05 -10.83 22.15
CA SER A 361 -5.68 -9.79 21.34
C SER A 361 -4.73 -9.25 20.29
N ILE A 362 -5.28 -8.64 19.25
CA ILE A 362 -4.57 -7.75 18.33
C ILE A 362 -5.08 -6.35 18.63
N ASN A 363 -4.24 -5.50 19.22
CA ASN A 363 -4.67 -4.16 19.63
C ASN A 363 -4.85 -3.25 18.42
N TYR A 364 -3.92 -3.32 17.45
CA TYR A 364 -4.11 -2.66 16.16
C TYR A 364 -3.31 -3.30 15.02
N LEU A 365 -3.95 -3.45 13.85
CA LEU A 365 -3.32 -3.81 12.59
C LEU A 365 -3.52 -2.69 11.56
N TYR A 366 -2.45 -1.97 11.25
CA TYR A 366 -2.43 -0.95 10.19
C TYR A 366 -1.79 -1.51 8.93
N ALA A 367 -2.46 -1.39 7.80
CA ALA A 367 -1.91 -1.71 6.50
C ALA A 367 -2.07 -0.53 5.54
N SER A 368 -1.14 -0.36 4.61
CA SER A 368 -1.21 0.74 3.66
C SER A 368 -0.44 0.47 2.37
N ALA A 369 -0.92 1.03 1.27
CA ALA A 369 -0.21 1.07 0.00
C ALA A 369 -0.67 2.25 -0.85
N GLY A 370 0.17 2.71 -1.78
CA GLY A 370 -0.21 3.74 -2.74
C GLY A 370 -1.03 3.18 -3.91
N THR A 371 -1.87 4.01 -4.55
CA THR A 371 -2.66 3.58 -5.72
C THR A 371 -1.79 3.21 -6.93
N LEU A 372 -0.56 3.70 -7.01
CA LEU A 372 0.43 3.36 -8.03
C LEU A 372 1.50 2.38 -7.52
N ASP A 373 1.24 1.74 -6.37
CA ASP A 373 2.13 0.76 -5.76
C ASP A 373 1.80 -0.64 -6.27
N PHE A 374 2.80 -1.37 -6.77
CA PHE A 374 2.61 -2.72 -7.26
C PHE A 374 2.19 -3.72 -6.17
N ALA A 375 2.44 -3.41 -4.90
CA ALA A 375 2.06 -4.26 -3.77
C ALA A 375 0.56 -4.15 -3.42
N LEU A 376 -0.12 -3.05 -3.80
CA LEU A 376 -1.50 -2.79 -3.40
C LEU A 376 -2.46 -3.94 -3.73
N PRO A 377 -2.49 -4.50 -4.98
CA PRO A 377 -3.50 -5.51 -5.32
C PRO A 377 -3.43 -6.78 -4.47
N SER A 378 -2.22 -7.26 -4.19
CA SER A 378 -2.03 -8.43 -3.34
C SER A 378 -2.28 -8.11 -1.86
N GLN A 379 -1.76 -7.00 -1.38
CA GLN A 379 -1.87 -6.62 0.02
C GLN A 379 -3.33 -6.35 0.44
N ILE A 380 -4.10 -5.64 -0.37
CA ILE A 380 -5.51 -5.36 -0.05
C ILE A 380 -6.37 -6.64 -0.12
N LYS A 381 -6.03 -7.57 -1.03
CA LYS A 381 -6.68 -8.87 -1.09
C LYS A 381 -6.42 -9.66 0.20
N ASP A 382 -5.16 -9.80 0.59
CA ASP A 382 -4.75 -10.50 1.80
C ASP A 382 -5.44 -9.89 3.04
N TYR A 383 -5.40 -8.56 3.17
CA TYR A 383 -6.05 -7.86 4.27
C TYR A 383 -7.57 -8.14 4.36
N ARG A 384 -8.28 -8.11 3.24
CA ARG A 384 -9.71 -8.40 3.19
C ARG A 384 -10.03 -9.85 3.58
N GLU A 385 -9.20 -10.80 3.17
CA GLU A 385 -9.32 -12.19 3.61
C GLU A 385 -9.10 -12.31 5.12
N GLN A 386 -8.06 -11.65 5.65
CA GLN A 386 -7.71 -11.65 7.06
C GLN A 386 -8.85 -11.13 7.94
N ILE A 387 -9.38 -9.93 7.66
CA ILE A 387 -10.49 -9.35 8.46
C ILE A 387 -11.81 -10.09 8.29
N LYS A 388 -12.00 -10.83 7.20
CA LYS A 388 -13.18 -11.67 7.00
C LYS A 388 -13.12 -12.97 7.82
N MET A 389 -11.92 -13.50 8.00
CA MET A 389 -11.70 -14.82 8.60
C MET A 389 -11.38 -14.76 10.09
N GLU A 390 -10.85 -13.63 10.59
CA GLU A 390 -10.41 -13.47 11.98
C GLU A 390 -11.27 -12.47 12.76
N ASN A 391 -12.00 -12.95 13.75
CA ASN A 391 -12.95 -12.15 14.53
C ASN A 391 -12.28 -11.13 15.47
N ARG A 392 -11.00 -11.34 15.85
CA ARG A 392 -10.22 -10.38 16.64
C ARG A 392 -9.86 -9.13 15.85
N LEU A 393 -9.95 -9.18 14.50
CA LEU A 393 -9.75 -8.04 13.60
C LEU A 393 -11.12 -7.44 13.24
N ASN A 394 -11.32 -6.18 13.57
CA ASN A 394 -12.57 -5.46 13.33
C ASN A 394 -12.32 -3.99 12.97
N SER A 395 -13.37 -3.21 12.76
CA SER A 395 -13.26 -1.80 12.36
C SER A 395 -12.65 -0.87 13.41
N GLU A 396 -12.55 -1.29 14.67
CA GLU A 396 -11.99 -0.48 15.75
C GLU A 396 -10.49 -0.65 15.88
N ASN A 397 -9.97 -1.83 15.47
CA ASN A 397 -8.56 -2.19 15.62
C ASN A 397 -7.84 -2.52 14.31
N THR A 398 -8.45 -2.21 13.17
CA THR A 398 -7.77 -2.38 11.87
C THR A 398 -8.08 -1.24 10.92
N SER A 399 -7.08 -0.85 10.12
CA SER A 399 -7.28 0.06 9.00
C SER A 399 -6.41 -0.31 7.80
N PHE A 400 -6.87 0.05 6.61
CA PHE A 400 -6.10 -0.05 5.37
C PHE A 400 -6.15 1.28 4.62
N ASP A 401 -5.01 1.97 4.54
CA ASP A 401 -4.90 3.23 3.80
C ASP A 401 -4.51 3.00 2.35
N VAL A 402 -5.36 3.44 1.42
CA VAL A 402 -5.04 3.50 0.00
C VAL A 402 -4.65 4.93 -0.35
N VAL A 403 -3.35 5.21 -0.46
CA VAL A 403 -2.85 6.58 -0.61
C VAL A 403 -2.83 6.99 -2.08
N PRO A 404 -3.62 8.01 -2.48
CA PRO A 404 -3.71 8.43 -3.89
C PRO A 404 -2.37 8.86 -4.47
N PHE A 405 -2.11 8.42 -5.72
CA PHE A 405 -0.93 8.75 -6.53
C PHE A 405 0.43 8.38 -5.92
N LYS A 406 0.48 7.73 -4.76
CA LYS A 406 1.74 7.24 -4.19
C LYS A 406 2.16 5.93 -4.83
N ARG A 407 3.48 5.79 -4.97
CA ARG A 407 4.17 4.60 -5.51
C ARG A 407 4.83 3.80 -4.40
N HIS A 408 5.46 2.70 -4.74
CA HIS A 408 6.35 1.93 -3.87
C HIS A 408 7.64 2.73 -3.58
N SER A 409 7.58 3.67 -2.66
CA SER A 409 8.64 4.66 -2.46
C SER A 409 8.70 5.23 -1.04
N SER A 410 9.87 5.80 -0.69
CA SER A 410 10.11 6.43 0.61
C SER A 410 9.08 7.51 0.96
N ALA A 411 8.60 8.28 -0.01
CA ALA A 411 7.58 9.31 0.21
C ALA A 411 6.22 8.73 0.65
N ASN A 412 5.89 7.50 0.21
CA ASN A 412 4.70 6.79 0.68
C ASN A 412 4.94 6.23 2.08
N TRP A 413 6.06 5.57 2.31
CA TRP A 413 6.36 4.92 3.59
C TRP A 413 6.58 5.92 4.73
N HIS A 414 7.10 7.12 4.42
CA HIS A 414 7.18 8.22 5.37
C HIS A 414 5.79 8.67 5.87
N LEU A 415 4.83 8.84 4.94
CA LEU A 415 3.44 9.14 5.27
C LEU A 415 2.78 8.00 6.07
N ASN A 416 3.03 6.76 5.65
CA ASN A 416 2.46 5.59 6.34
C ASN A 416 2.98 5.47 7.77
N LEU A 417 4.26 5.77 7.99
CA LEU A 417 4.85 5.83 9.34
C LEU A 417 4.21 6.95 10.15
N TYR A 418 3.99 8.14 9.57
CA TYR A 418 3.31 9.25 10.22
C TYR A 418 1.90 8.86 10.70
N ASN A 419 1.11 8.25 9.83
CA ASN A 419 -0.24 7.80 10.16
C ASN A 419 -0.23 6.70 11.24
N PHE A 420 0.67 5.72 11.10
CA PHE A 420 0.83 4.62 12.06
C PHE A 420 1.18 5.11 13.45
N LEU A 421 2.15 6.02 13.58
CA LEU A 421 2.59 6.56 14.87
C LEU A 421 1.44 7.21 15.65
N GLN A 422 0.61 7.99 14.99
CA GLN A 422 -0.52 8.67 15.63
C GLN A 422 -1.70 7.74 15.99
N LEU A 423 -1.77 6.56 15.37
CA LEU A 423 -2.79 5.56 15.69
C LEU A 423 -2.41 4.74 16.92
N ILE A 424 -1.11 4.57 17.19
CA ILE A 424 -0.61 3.62 18.18
C ILE A 424 -0.08 4.32 19.43
N PHE A 425 0.57 5.46 19.30
CA PHE A 425 1.27 6.13 20.37
C PHE A 425 0.67 7.53 20.67
#